data_edfa7a9de0f9114727a614d631a8dc64
#
_entry.id   edfa7a9de0f9114727a614d631a8dc64
#
_cell.length_a   1.000
_cell.length_b   1.000
_cell.length_c   1.000
_cell.angle_alpha   90.00
_cell.angle_beta   90.00
_cell.angle_gamma   90.00
#
_symmetry.space_group_name_H-M   'P 1'
#
loop_
_entity.id
_entity.type
_entity.pdbx_description
1 polymer ?
#
loop_
_entity_poly.entity_id
_entity_poly.type
_entity_poly.pdbx_seq_one_letter_code
_entity_poly.pdbx_strand_id
1 'polypeptide(L)'
;HISIGDAAFYDTSITEFEIPDSVIYVGTYAYPKNAVTELVDGVDYIGKWAVNHKNVNDFKIREGTVGIAEGTFSYASCKEIELPSTLKYICPTAFYKSKIDNFTVSEDNPYLCAADSVIYSKDMTEIILYPDCKSNESFNIPNTVCMIDDYAFYNCSLLKSVTVPESVWYVGDYSFAYCSGITEINLPEGVERIGDFAFYECSGLESFDIPDSVISVGASAFSGYPVCVDRYGHVMVDDWIIYGDDFYSEIEINEAVRGIADNAFDNCSITDITFPSSVEYIGDSAFENCKELKNVTMSEGLVSIDDYAFFGCKKLNTPEVPDSVIRIGTLAFKDCFNAVKNLDGIGYVDSWAVDADYSIDKAVLKNGARGIGEMAFYGCIDLKSAVLPDTLCFINQSAFEYCLSLEDITLPESLLLINNRAFSECEKLSKISFLNPETLISLNSLTIDENAVIYGYKGSSAEEYAITFERKFEALDDVGTKITGDVNSDGTFDISDAVMLKNYIINAGSLTDWTVGDLSEDGIIDIFDLALMKNLLIS
;
A
#
# COMPACT_ATOMS: atom_id res chain seq x y z
N HIS A 1 -2.54 11.57 10.29
CA HIS A 1 -3.92 12.08 10.41
C HIS A 1 -4.33 12.03 11.87
N ILE A 2 -5.04 13.07 12.38
CA ILE A 2 -5.53 13.12 13.76
C ILE A 2 -7.04 12.90 13.74
N SER A 3 -7.50 11.83 14.39
CA SER A 3 -8.91 11.47 14.47
C SER A 3 -9.39 11.38 15.92
N ILE A 4 -10.67 11.62 16.13
CA ILE A 4 -11.36 11.35 17.39
C ILE A 4 -12.38 10.26 17.08
N GLY A 5 -12.09 9.03 17.53
CA GLY A 5 -12.92 7.85 17.25
C GLY A 5 -14.29 7.90 17.96
N ASP A 6 -15.14 6.93 17.61
CA ASP A 6 -16.50 6.81 18.16
C ASP A 6 -16.51 6.75 19.67
N ALA A 7 -17.45 7.52 20.25
CA ALA A 7 -17.68 7.61 21.69
C ALA A 7 -16.43 7.89 22.54
N ALA A 8 -15.32 8.38 21.93
CA ALA A 8 -14.02 8.54 22.60
C ALA A 8 -14.11 9.33 23.94
N PHE A 9 -15.00 10.33 24.02
CA PHE A 9 -15.20 11.14 25.22
C PHE A 9 -16.64 11.10 25.76
N TYR A 10 -17.53 10.24 25.22
CA TYR A 10 -18.98 10.30 25.46
C TYR A 10 -19.39 10.24 26.93
N ASP A 11 -18.85 9.31 27.70
CA ASP A 11 -19.17 9.11 29.12
C ASP A 11 -18.21 9.84 30.10
N THR A 12 -17.44 10.80 29.59
CA THR A 12 -16.56 11.61 30.42
C THR A 12 -17.35 12.74 31.11
N SER A 13 -16.80 13.27 32.21
CA SER A 13 -17.32 14.43 32.91
C SER A 13 -16.76 15.77 32.42
N ILE A 14 -16.10 15.77 31.26
CA ILE A 14 -15.53 16.98 30.66
C ILE A 14 -16.68 17.89 30.20
N THR A 15 -16.65 19.15 30.59
CA THR A 15 -17.67 20.16 30.22
C THR A 15 -17.14 21.19 29.24
N GLU A 16 -15.83 21.45 29.23
CA GLU A 16 -15.17 22.31 28.26
C GLU A 16 -14.43 21.39 27.27
N PHE A 17 -14.87 21.36 26.04
CA PHE A 17 -14.36 20.50 25.00
C PHE A 17 -14.23 21.27 23.69
N GLU A 18 -13.04 21.28 23.12
CA GLU A 18 -12.75 21.88 21.82
C GLU A 18 -12.16 20.83 20.88
N ILE A 19 -12.49 20.91 19.62
CA ILE A 19 -11.91 20.06 18.56
C ILE A 19 -10.79 20.88 17.90
N PRO A 20 -9.52 20.46 18.01
CA PRO A 20 -8.40 21.16 17.38
C PRO A 20 -8.50 21.23 15.85
N ASP A 21 -7.94 22.28 15.28
CA ASP A 21 -7.93 22.48 13.79
C ASP A 21 -7.15 21.40 13.03
N SER A 22 -6.30 20.62 13.70
CA SER A 22 -5.55 19.49 13.14
C SER A 22 -6.36 18.21 12.99
N VAL A 23 -7.57 18.15 13.60
CA VAL A 23 -8.45 16.99 13.50
C VAL A 23 -9.11 16.97 12.14
N ILE A 24 -9.11 15.79 11.48
CA ILE A 24 -9.70 15.58 10.17
C ILE A 24 -10.92 14.66 10.20
N TYR A 25 -11.11 13.91 11.30
CA TYR A 25 -12.23 12.99 11.50
C TYR A 25 -12.78 13.07 12.92
N VAL A 26 -14.10 13.11 13.04
CA VAL A 26 -14.84 13.09 14.31
C VAL A 26 -15.94 12.05 14.22
N GLY A 27 -15.77 10.95 14.94
CA GLY A 27 -16.69 9.81 14.94
C GLY A 27 -18.02 10.09 15.64
N THR A 28 -18.90 9.10 15.59
CA THR A 28 -20.23 9.17 16.22
C THR A 28 -20.11 9.29 17.73
N TYR A 29 -20.78 10.29 18.31
CA TYR A 29 -20.71 10.57 19.76
C TYR A 29 -19.27 10.72 20.30
N ALA A 30 -18.32 11.14 19.48
CA ALA A 30 -16.90 11.27 19.84
C ALA A 30 -16.63 12.28 20.97
N TYR A 31 -17.57 13.16 21.28
CA TYR A 31 -17.48 14.24 22.24
C TYR A 31 -18.30 13.95 23.52
N PRO A 32 -17.99 14.62 24.67
CA PRO A 32 -18.74 14.43 25.91
C PRO A 32 -20.22 14.75 25.73
N LYS A 33 -21.11 13.88 26.22
CA LYS A 33 -22.58 14.09 26.11
C LYS A 33 -23.08 15.38 26.79
N ASN A 34 -22.29 15.95 27.70
CA ASN A 34 -22.57 17.21 28.39
C ASN A 34 -21.71 18.37 27.85
N ALA A 35 -21.01 18.19 26.73
CA ALA A 35 -20.24 19.27 26.12
C ALA A 35 -21.16 20.44 25.76
N VAL A 36 -20.67 21.65 25.99
CA VAL A 36 -21.39 22.85 25.56
C VAL A 36 -21.31 22.94 24.04
N THR A 37 -22.49 22.84 23.40
CA THR A 37 -22.63 23.05 21.97
C THR A 37 -23.25 24.41 21.69
N GLU A 38 -22.89 25.00 20.56
CA GLU A 38 -23.51 26.21 20.06
C GLU A 38 -24.55 25.82 18.99
N LEU A 39 -25.82 26.15 19.24
CA LEU A 39 -26.90 25.92 18.27
C LEU A 39 -27.07 27.13 17.36
N VAL A 40 -26.80 26.96 16.07
CA VAL A 40 -26.97 28.00 15.04
C VAL A 40 -27.75 27.40 13.86
N ASP A 41 -28.83 28.04 13.44
CA ASP A 41 -29.66 27.68 12.29
C ASP A 41 -30.05 26.18 12.24
N GLY A 42 -30.33 25.59 13.41
CA GLY A 42 -30.73 24.19 13.53
C GLY A 42 -29.60 23.18 13.61
N VAL A 43 -28.34 23.61 13.62
CA VAL A 43 -27.14 22.76 13.72
C VAL A 43 -26.42 23.04 15.04
N ASP A 44 -26.02 21.98 15.75
CA ASP A 44 -25.18 22.06 16.95
C ASP A 44 -23.70 22.00 16.54
N TYR A 45 -22.89 22.90 17.12
CA TYR A 45 -21.46 23.01 16.83
C TYR A 45 -20.59 22.85 18.06
N ILE A 46 -19.43 22.25 17.88
CA ILE A 46 -18.28 22.33 18.78
C ILE A 46 -17.15 23.00 18.01
N GLY A 47 -16.85 24.25 18.34
CA GLY A 47 -15.88 25.05 17.60
C GLY A 47 -16.27 25.19 16.11
N LYS A 48 -15.43 24.67 15.23
CA LYS A 48 -15.62 24.69 13.77
C LYS A 48 -16.26 23.41 13.20
N TRP A 49 -16.70 22.49 14.05
CA TRP A 49 -17.29 21.22 13.64
C TRP A 49 -18.80 21.21 13.88
N ALA A 50 -19.55 20.87 12.83
CA ALA A 50 -20.96 20.50 12.97
C ALA A 50 -21.03 19.08 13.55
N VAL A 51 -21.77 18.89 14.66
CA VAL A 51 -21.76 17.65 15.42
C VAL A 51 -23.13 17.02 15.64
N ASN A 52 -24.21 17.77 15.40
CA ASN A 52 -25.57 17.28 15.49
C ASN A 52 -26.53 18.27 14.81
N HIS A 53 -27.76 17.85 14.51
CA HIS A 53 -28.80 18.74 14.02
C HIS A 53 -30.08 18.58 14.82
N LYS A 54 -30.88 19.64 14.89
CA LYS A 54 -32.25 19.57 15.40
C LYS A 54 -33.16 19.12 14.25
N ASN A 55 -34.16 18.36 14.59
CA ASN A 55 -35.12 17.80 13.64
C ASN A 55 -36.01 18.91 13.05
N VAL A 56 -35.41 19.81 12.26
CA VAL A 56 -36.03 20.91 11.55
C VAL A 56 -35.95 20.66 10.04
N ASN A 57 -36.96 21.11 9.29
CA ASN A 57 -36.99 20.89 7.84
C ASN A 57 -36.03 21.81 7.07
N ASP A 58 -35.59 22.89 7.71
CA ASP A 58 -34.64 23.85 7.14
C ASP A 58 -33.53 24.12 8.17
N PHE A 59 -32.30 23.77 7.85
CA PHE A 59 -31.11 24.13 8.58
C PHE A 59 -30.03 24.60 7.60
N LYS A 60 -29.09 25.40 8.11
CA LYS A 60 -27.96 25.87 7.31
C LYS A 60 -26.66 25.58 8.03
N ILE A 61 -25.69 25.12 7.27
CA ILE A 61 -24.32 25.00 7.77
C ILE A 61 -23.69 26.39 7.71
N ARG A 62 -23.27 26.91 8.87
CA ARG A 62 -22.70 28.27 8.95
C ARG A 62 -21.35 28.36 8.26
N GLU A 63 -21.05 29.53 7.74
CA GLU A 63 -19.69 29.86 7.30
C GLU A 63 -18.72 29.78 8.48
N GLY A 64 -17.48 29.31 8.26
CA GLY A 64 -16.52 29.00 9.31
C GLY A 64 -16.54 27.54 9.77
N THR A 65 -17.48 26.71 9.29
CA THR A 65 -17.48 25.26 9.50
C THR A 65 -16.36 24.63 8.69
N VAL A 66 -15.49 23.85 9.36
CA VAL A 66 -14.35 23.15 8.75
C VAL A 66 -14.67 21.67 8.53
N GLY A 67 -15.47 21.07 9.42
CA GLY A 67 -15.82 19.67 9.34
C GLY A 67 -17.26 19.36 9.75
N ILE A 68 -17.78 18.25 9.22
CA ILE A 68 -19.05 17.65 9.60
C ILE A 68 -18.74 16.29 10.22
N ALA A 69 -19.07 16.12 11.50
CA ALA A 69 -18.85 14.89 12.23
C ALA A 69 -19.77 13.75 11.72
N GLU A 70 -19.38 12.53 12.00
CA GLU A 70 -20.14 11.35 11.64
C GLU A 70 -21.57 11.39 12.21
N GLY A 71 -22.52 10.97 11.40
CA GLY A 71 -23.94 10.92 11.77
C GLY A 71 -24.62 12.27 11.99
N THR A 72 -23.93 13.41 11.83
CA THR A 72 -24.44 14.75 12.13
C THR A 72 -25.80 15.03 11.51
N PHE A 73 -26.01 14.71 10.25
CA PHE A 73 -27.25 14.93 9.49
C PHE A 73 -27.99 13.63 9.17
N SER A 74 -27.72 12.56 9.91
CA SER A 74 -28.44 11.30 9.73
C SER A 74 -29.94 11.51 9.88
N TYR A 75 -30.73 10.95 8.92
CA TYR A 75 -32.18 11.08 8.87
C TYR A 75 -32.69 12.53 8.70
N ALA A 76 -31.83 13.48 8.30
CA ALA A 76 -32.26 14.85 8.02
C ALA A 76 -33.37 14.88 6.95
N SER A 77 -34.31 15.82 7.08
CA SER A 77 -35.50 15.85 6.23
C SER A 77 -35.53 17.00 5.20
N CYS A 78 -34.50 17.85 5.16
CA CYS A 78 -34.35 18.84 4.09
C CYS A 78 -33.96 18.16 2.78
N LYS A 79 -34.32 18.78 1.64
CA LYS A 79 -33.99 18.23 0.33
C LYS A 79 -32.73 18.82 -0.29
N GLU A 80 -32.36 19.99 0.16
CA GLU A 80 -31.25 20.75 -0.41
C GLU A 80 -30.37 21.30 0.73
N ILE A 81 -29.09 21.29 0.52
CA ILE A 81 -28.13 21.86 1.46
C ILE A 81 -26.96 22.49 0.70
N GLU A 82 -26.56 23.69 1.15
CA GLU A 82 -25.37 24.37 0.69
C GLU A 82 -24.23 24.16 1.68
N LEU A 83 -23.10 23.67 1.17
CA LEU A 83 -21.85 23.48 1.93
C LEU A 83 -21.01 24.76 1.84
N PRO A 84 -20.55 25.31 3.01
CA PRO A 84 -19.88 26.61 3.04
C PRO A 84 -18.48 26.59 2.42
N SER A 85 -17.94 27.78 2.16
CA SER A 85 -16.62 27.95 1.55
C SER A 85 -15.48 27.40 2.42
N THR A 86 -15.67 27.30 3.72
CA THR A 86 -14.66 26.84 4.69
C THR A 86 -14.68 25.34 4.95
N LEU A 87 -15.70 24.62 4.46
CA LEU A 87 -15.84 23.18 4.69
C LEU A 87 -14.74 22.41 3.95
N LYS A 88 -14.07 21.54 4.69
CA LYS A 88 -12.98 20.71 4.18
C LYS A 88 -13.24 19.21 4.40
N TYR A 89 -13.83 18.85 5.55
CA TYR A 89 -13.99 17.45 5.95
C TYR A 89 -15.46 17.09 6.07
N ILE A 90 -15.85 16.01 5.44
CA ILE A 90 -17.17 15.36 5.59
C ILE A 90 -16.88 13.96 6.09
N CYS A 91 -17.18 13.69 7.38
CA CYS A 91 -16.96 12.34 7.91
C CYS A 91 -17.92 11.34 7.26
N PRO A 92 -17.52 10.07 7.13
CA PRO A 92 -18.37 8.99 6.66
C PRO A 92 -19.73 8.99 7.37
N THR A 93 -20.79 8.58 6.69
CA THR A 93 -22.16 8.55 7.23
C THR A 93 -22.74 9.88 7.77
N ALA A 94 -22.03 11.01 7.59
CA ALA A 94 -22.51 12.33 8.04
C ALA A 94 -23.96 12.63 7.60
N PHE A 95 -24.35 12.14 6.42
CA PHE A 95 -25.68 12.32 5.82
C PHE A 95 -26.47 11.01 5.70
N TYR A 96 -26.13 9.99 6.49
CA TYR A 96 -26.76 8.66 6.41
C TYR A 96 -28.28 8.71 6.46
N LYS A 97 -28.94 8.08 5.47
CA LYS A 97 -30.41 8.05 5.34
C LYS A 97 -31.07 9.44 5.42
N SER A 98 -30.36 10.49 5.02
CA SER A 98 -30.95 11.81 4.86
C SER A 98 -31.91 11.83 3.66
N LYS A 99 -32.73 12.86 3.55
CA LYS A 99 -33.58 13.11 2.36
C LYS A 99 -32.99 14.20 1.47
N ILE A 100 -31.67 14.44 1.62
CA ILE A 100 -30.96 15.44 0.84
C ILE A 100 -30.63 14.83 -0.53
N ASP A 101 -31.24 15.33 -1.56
CA ASP A 101 -31.04 14.92 -2.95
C ASP A 101 -30.30 15.98 -3.79
N ASN A 102 -30.11 17.18 -3.22
CA ASN A 102 -29.43 18.29 -3.87
C ASN A 102 -28.34 18.88 -2.95
N PHE A 103 -27.09 18.53 -3.21
CA PHE A 103 -25.94 19.16 -2.58
C PHE A 103 -25.37 20.24 -3.48
N THR A 104 -25.13 21.42 -2.90
CA THR A 104 -24.38 22.51 -3.53
C THR A 104 -23.18 22.88 -2.65
N VAL A 105 -22.09 23.30 -3.27
CA VAL A 105 -20.88 23.74 -2.59
C VAL A 105 -20.61 25.18 -3.01
N SER A 106 -20.25 26.04 -2.06
CA SER A 106 -19.88 27.43 -2.34
C SER A 106 -18.76 27.47 -3.41
N GLU A 107 -18.91 28.34 -4.41
CA GLU A 107 -17.90 28.52 -5.48
C GLU A 107 -16.52 28.87 -4.93
N ASP A 108 -16.49 29.58 -3.80
CA ASP A 108 -15.25 30.00 -3.10
C ASP A 108 -14.63 28.86 -2.26
N ASN A 109 -15.23 27.67 -2.18
CA ASN A 109 -14.64 26.54 -1.44
C ASN A 109 -13.38 26.04 -2.17
N PRO A 110 -12.18 26.03 -1.52
CA PRO A 110 -10.94 25.60 -2.15
C PRO A 110 -10.73 24.08 -2.09
N TYR A 111 -11.55 23.34 -1.35
CA TYR A 111 -11.35 21.90 -1.07
C TYR A 111 -12.35 21.01 -1.81
N LEU A 112 -13.60 21.47 -1.92
CA LEU A 112 -14.73 20.70 -2.43
C LEU A 112 -15.39 21.39 -3.61
N CYS A 113 -16.08 20.59 -4.44
CA CYS A 113 -17.03 21.08 -5.44
C CYS A 113 -18.22 20.13 -5.54
N ALA A 114 -19.30 20.58 -6.18
CA ALA A 114 -20.45 19.75 -6.47
C ALA A 114 -20.76 19.79 -7.97
N ALA A 115 -21.03 18.62 -8.54
CA ALA A 115 -21.52 18.46 -9.90
C ALA A 115 -22.66 17.44 -9.91
N ASP A 116 -23.78 17.79 -10.52
CA ASP A 116 -25.00 16.96 -10.52
C ASP A 116 -25.39 16.49 -9.10
N SER A 117 -25.32 17.37 -8.12
CA SER A 117 -25.59 17.11 -6.68
C SER A 117 -24.66 16.10 -6.00
N VAL A 118 -23.61 15.65 -6.65
CA VAL A 118 -22.57 14.75 -6.11
C VAL A 118 -21.40 15.60 -5.64
N ILE A 119 -20.83 15.26 -4.49
CA ILE A 119 -19.69 15.98 -3.91
C ILE A 119 -18.38 15.31 -4.32
N TYR A 120 -17.43 16.13 -4.75
CA TYR A 120 -16.09 15.74 -5.16
C TYR A 120 -15.03 16.58 -4.45
N SER A 121 -13.78 16.12 -4.47
CA SER A 121 -12.61 16.99 -4.25
C SER A 121 -12.63 18.15 -5.25
N LYS A 122 -11.98 19.26 -4.93
CA LYS A 122 -11.99 20.48 -5.78
C LYS A 122 -11.50 20.27 -7.20
N ASP A 123 -10.52 19.39 -7.37
CA ASP A 123 -9.93 19.01 -8.67
C ASP A 123 -10.69 17.88 -9.36
N MET A 124 -11.77 17.37 -8.74
CA MET A 124 -12.60 16.27 -9.21
C MET A 124 -11.83 14.94 -9.39
N THR A 125 -10.77 14.72 -8.62
CA THR A 125 -10.04 13.46 -8.63
C THR A 125 -10.62 12.42 -7.67
N GLU A 126 -11.42 12.87 -6.68
CA GLU A 126 -12.07 12.00 -5.70
C GLU A 126 -13.57 12.22 -5.70
N ILE A 127 -14.36 11.15 -5.71
CA ILE A 127 -15.80 11.20 -5.44
C ILE A 127 -16.01 10.93 -3.95
N ILE A 128 -16.55 11.93 -3.24
CA ILE A 128 -16.67 11.92 -1.78
C ILE A 128 -18.07 11.48 -1.33
N LEU A 129 -19.13 11.96 -1.98
CA LEU A 129 -20.49 11.63 -1.57
C LEU A 129 -21.47 11.70 -2.72
N TYR A 130 -22.13 10.58 -2.97
CA TYR A 130 -23.32 10.47 -3.82
C TYR A 130 -24.57 10.44 -2.92
N PRO A 131 -25.61 11.26 -3.18
CA PRO A 131 -26.82 11.29 -2.35
C PRO A 131 -27.57 9.96 -2.37
N ASP A 132 -27.79 9.31 -1.23
CA ASP A 132 -28.42 7.99 -1.12
C ASP A 132 -29.91 7.96 -1.54
N CYS A 133 -30.58 9.10 -1.55
CA CYS A 133 -31.98 9.26 -1.97
C CYS A 133 -32.14 9.79 -3.40
N LYS A 134 -31.05 10.03 -4.14
CA LYS A 134 -31.10 10.49 -5.53
C LYS A 134 -31.77 9.44 -6.40
N SER A 135 -32.77 9.88 -7.19
CA SER A 135 -33.67 8.97 -7.93
C SER A 135 -33.11 8.42 -9.25
N ASN A 136 -31.85 8.67 -9.56
CA ASN A 136 -31.20 8.17 -10.75
C ASN A 136 -31.00 6.64 -10.66
N GLU A 137 -31.39 5.92 -11.71
CA GLU A 137 -31.17 4.48 -11.80
C GLU A 137 -29.75 4.14 -12.30
N SER A 138 -29.05 5.08 -12.92
CA SER A 138 -27.68 4.90 -13.40
C SER A 138 -26.82 6.13 -13.14
N PHE A 139 -25.53 5.92 -12.94
CA PHE A 139 -24.57 7.00 -12.77
C PHE A 139 -23.25 6.68 -13.47
N ASN A 140 -22.71 7.66 -14.19
CA ASN A 140 -21.39 7.57 -14.81
C ASN A 140 -20.42 8.45 -14.01
N ILE A 141 -19.44 7.83 -13.37
CA ILE A 141 -18.37 8.55 -12.67
C ILE A 141 -17.53 9.30 -13.70
N PRO A 142 -17.21 10.60 -13.49
CA PRO A 142 -16.37 11.37 -14.40
C PRO A 142 -14.97 10.77 -14.60
N ASN A 143 -14.42 10.88 -15.81
CA ASN A 143 -13.08 10.36 -16.14
C ASN A 143 -11.92 11.06 -15.43
N THR A 144 -12.16 12.14 -14.69
CA THR A 144 -11.17 12.80 -13.84
C THR A 144 -10.99 12.10 -12.49
N VAL A 145 -11.99 11.29 -12.09
CA VAL A 145 -11.98 10.62 -10.78
C VAL A 145 -10.99 9.47 -10.80
N CYS A 146 -10.08 9.49 -9.84
CA CYS A 146 -9.06 8.46 -9.61
C CYS A 146 -9.36 7.59 -8.38
N MET A 147 -10.17 8.11 -7.45
CA MET A 147 -10.52 7.44 -6.20
C MET A 147 -12.02 7.54 -5.92
N ILE A 148 -12.60 6.42 -5.50
CA ILE A 148 -13.92 6.37 -4.89
C ILE A 148 -13.69 6.35 -3.38
N ASP A 149 -14.08 7.42 -2.68
CA ASP A 149 -13.82 7.58 -1.26
C ASP A 149 -14.65 6.62 -0.40
N ASP A 150 -14.27 6.45 0.84
CA ASP A 150 -14.98 5.62 1.80
C ASP A 150 -16.43 6.09 1.93
N TYR A 151 -17.38 5.15 1.91
CA TYR A 151 -18.81 5.41 2.00
C TYR A 151 -19.42 6.27 0.86
N ALA A 152 -18.68 6.53 -0.23
CA ALA A 152 -19.12 7.48 -1.28
C ALA A 152 -20.51 7.19 -1.87
N PHE A 153 -20.89 5.93 -2.05
CA PHE A 153 -22.20 5.48 -2.52
C PHE A 153 -22.97 4.67 -1.45
N TYR A 154 -22.62 4.83 -0.18
CA TYR A 154 -23.21 4.05 0.90
C TYR A 154 -24.74 4.12 0.89
N ASN A 155 -25.43 2.95 0.91
CA ASN A 155 -26.89 2.82 0.94
C ASN A 155 -27.63 3.39 -0.30
N CYS A 156 -26.95 3.56 -1.44
CA CYS A 156 -27.56 4.05 -2.69
C CYS A 156 -28.42 2.96 -3.36
N SER A 157 -29.44 2.48 -2.67
CA SER A 157 -30.28 1.34 -3.07
C SER A 157 -31.15 1.58 -4.30
N LEU A 158 -31.28 2.83 -4.79
CA LEU A 158 -32.00 3.19 -5.99
C LEU A 158 -31.15 3.07 -7.27
N LEU A 159 -29.83 3.10 -7.15
CA LEU A 159 -28.92 2.87 -8.27
C LEU A 159 -29.01 1.42 -8.73
N LYS A 160 -29.07 1.21 -10.05
CA LYS A 160 -29.05 -0.11 -10.70
C LYS A 160 -27.74 -0.37 -11.41
N SER A 161 -27.06 0.67 -11.87
CA SER A 161 -25.77 0.57 -12.51
C SER A 161 -24.88 1.79 -12.24
N VAL A 162 -23.57 1.53 -12.09
CA VAL A 162 -22.54 2.57 -12.00
C VAL A 162 -21.45 2.23 -13.02
N THR A 163 -21.09 3.23 -13.83
CA THR A 163 -19.95 3.10 -14.75
C THR A 163 -18.71 3.70 -14.06
N VAL A 164 -17.72 2.88 -13.82
CA VAL A 164 -16.44 3.28 -13.23
C VAL A 164 -15.43 3.54 -14.35
N PRO A 165 -14.76 4.71 -14.40
CA PRO A 165 -13.78 5.02 -15.46
C PRO A 165 -12.42 4.34 -15.21
N GLU A 166 -11.62 4.19 -16.29
CA GLU A 166 -10.28 3.60 -16.29
C GLU A 166 -9.26 4.32 -15.38
N SER A 167 -9.58 5.55 -14.97
CA SER A 167 -8.72 6.35 -14.08
C SER A 167 -8.79 5.92 -12.61
N VAL A 168 -9.81 5.14 -12.22
CA VAL A 168 -10.00 4.73 -10.83
C VAL A 168 -9.06 3.58 -10.48
N TRP A 169 -8.22 3.81 -9.47
CA TRP A 169 -7.31 2.80 -8.94
C TRP A 169 -7.70 2.29 -7.53
N TYR A 170 -8.58 3.03 -6.82
CA TYR A 170 -9.02 2.69 -5.46
C TYR A 170 -10.53 2.78 -5.32
N VAL A 171 -11.13 1.72 -4.77
CA VAL A 171 -12.53 1.63 -4.35
C VAL A 171 -12.54 1.55 -2.82
N GLY A 172 -13.03 2.60 -2.17
CA GLY A 172 -12.91 2.82 -0.72
C GLY A 172 -13.75 1.89 0.14
N ASP A 173 -13.49 1.93 1.45
CA ASP A 173 -14.21 1.14 2.45
C ASP A 173 -15.70 1.49 2.46
N TYR A 174 -16.57 0.47 2.51
CA TYR A 174 -18.03 0.64 2.49
C TYR A 174 -18.56 1.47 1.31
N SER A 175 -17.75 1.73 0.28
CA SER A 175 -18.10 2.70 -0.79
C SER A 175 -19.41 2.39 -1.48
N PHE A 176 -19.74 1.13 -1.75
CA PHE A 176 -21.02 0.67 -2.30
C PHE A 176 -21.84 -0.18 -1.32
N ALA A 177 -21.50 -0.19 -0.03
CA ALA A 177 -22.22 -1.01 0.92
C ALA A 177 -23.71 -0.67 0.96
N TYR A 178 -24.56 -1.71 1.06
CA TYR A 178 -26.01 -1.63 1.03
C TYR A 178 -26.61 -1.07 -0.27
N CYS A 179 -25.88 -1.08 -1.37
CA CYS A 179 -26.39 -0.75 -2.70
C CYS A 179 -27.19 -1.92 -3.30
N SER A 180 -28.25 -2.34 -2.61
CA SER A 180 -29.04 -3.55 -2.97
C SER A 180 -29.76 -3.45 -4.33
N GLY A 181 -29.82 -2.26 -4.94
CA GLY A 181 -30.39 -2.04 -6.26
C GLY A 181 -29.44 -2.29 -7.42
N ILE A 182 -28.12 -2.26 -7.16
CA ILE A 182 -27.10 -2.45 -8.20
C ILE A 182 -27.16 -3.90 -8.68
N THR A 183 -27.41 -4.06 -9.99
CA THR A 183 -27.44 -5.38 -10.65
C THR A 183 -26.22 -5.63 -11.50
N GLU A 184 -25.52 -4.57 -11.86
CA GLU A 184 -24.29 -4.62 -12.67
C GLU A 184 -23.35 -3.47 -12.29
N ILE A 185 -22.11 -3.81 -12.02
CA ILE A 185 -21.00 -2.87 -11.88
C ILE A 185 -19.75 -3.53 -12.43
N ASN A 186 -19.06 -2.84 -13.32
CA ASN A 186 -17.81 -3.33 -13.91
C ASN A 186 -16.67 -2.43 -13.43
N LEU A 187 -15.70 -3.01 -12.77
CA LEU A 187 -14.47 -2.33 -12.42
C LEU A 187 -13.49 -2.40 -13.60
N PRO A 188 -12.79 -1.31 -13.94
CA PRO A 188 -11.80 -1.32 -15.02
C PRO A 188 -10.47 -1.93 -14.57
N GLU A 189 -9.61 -2.27 -15.57
CA GLU A 189 -8.23 -2.73 -15.37
C GLU A 189 -7.29 -1.62 -14.85
N GLY A 190 -7.72 -0.72 -14.07
CA GLY A 190 -6.95 0.31 -13.39
C GLY A 190 -7.10 0.20 -11.88
N VAL A 191 -8.10 -0.58 -11.44
CA VAL A 191 -8.37 -0.76 -10.01
C VAL A 191 -7.33 -1.70 -9.41
N GLU A 192 -6.60 -1.20 -8.42
CA GLU A 192 -5.57 -1.97 -7.70
C GLU A 192 -6.08 -2.46 -6.34
N ARG A 193 -7.01 -1.74 -5.72
CA ARG A 193 -7.48 -2.04 -4.36
C ARG A 193 -8.99 -1.88 -4.21
N ILE A 194 -9.61 -2.86 -3.57
CA ILE A 194 -11.01 -2.86 -3.13
C ILE A 194 -11.00 -2.87 -1.60
N GLY A 195 -11.59 -1.86 -0.98
CA GLY A 195 -11.57 -1.64 0.47
C GLY A 195 -12.48 -2.58 1.25
N ASP A 196 -12.41 -2.47 2.57
CA ASP A 196 -13.23 -3.24 3.51
C ASP A 196 -14.72 -2.99 3.28
N PHE A 197 -15.52 -4.07 3.27
CA PHE A 197 -16.98 -3.98 3.09
C PHE A 197 -17.41 -3.18 1.85
N ALA A 198 -16.55 -2.98 0.85
CA ALA A 198 -16.83 -2.11 -0.30
C ALA A 198 -18.16 -2.43 -1.00
N PHE A 199 -18.50 -3.69 -1.18
CA PHE A 199 -19.75 -4.18 -1.78
C PHE A 199 -20.62 -4.98 -0.80
N TYR A 200 -20.50 -4.67 0.51
CA TYR A 200 -21.26 -5.35 1.56
C TYR A 200 -22.76 -5.21 1.34
N GLU A 201 -23.52 -6.32 1.43
CA GLU A 201 -24.98 -6.35 1.23
C GLU A 201 -25.44 -5.79 -0.14
N CYS A 202 -24.60 -5.89 -1.18
CA CYS A 202 -24.99 -5.62 -2.57
C CYS A 202 -25.78 -6.80 -3.15
N SER A 203 -26.90 -7.14 -2.52
CA SER A 203 -27.70 -8.34 -2.82
C SER A 203 -28.34 -8.37 -4.21
N GLY A 204 -28.31 -7.27 -4.95
CA GLY A 204 -28.78 -7.16 -6.33
C GLY A 204 -27.79 -7.63 -7.38
N LEU A 205 -26.50 -7.72 -7.07
CA LEU A 205 -25.46 -8.17 -7.99
C LEU A 205 -25.65 -9.66 -8.31
N GLU A 206 -25.63 -10.01 -9.59
CA GLU A 206 -25.77 -11.40 -10.04
C GLU A 206 -24.41 -12.07 -10.35
N SER A 207 -23.45 -11.27 -10.80
CA SER A 207 -22.06 -11.68 -11.07
C SER A 207 -21.12 -10.50 -10.77
N PHE A 208 -19.87 -10.81 -10.49
CA PHE A 208 -18.84 -9.81 -10.28
C PHE A 208 -17.50 -10.39 -10.73
N ASP A 209 -16.85 -9.69 -11.64
CA ASP A 209 -15.50 -10.03 -12.11
C ASP A 209 -14.52 -9.05 -11.45
N ILE A 210 -13.47 -9.60 -10.81
CA ILE A 210 -12.42 -8.79 -10.16
C ILE A 210 -11.30 -8.61 -11.19
N PRO A 211 -10.94 -7.35 -11.57
CA PRO A 211 -9.90 -7.09 -12.56
C PRO A 211 -8.55 -7.74 -12.20
N ASP A 212 -7.78 -8.13 -13.22
CA ASP A 212 -6.45 -8.72 -13.03
C ASP A 212 -5.47 -7.75 -12.33
N SER A 213 -5.71 -6.44 -12.44
CA SER A 213 -4.94 -5.39 -11.77
C SER A 213 -5.12 -5.33 -10.25
N VAL A 214 -6.18 -5.96 -9.70
CA VAL A 214 -6.44 -5.93 -8.25
C VAL A 214 -5.42 -6.75 -7.49
N ILE A 215 -4.74 -6.12 -6.55
CA ILE A 215 -3.70 -6.72 -5.70
C ILE A 215 -4.15 -6.87 -4.24
N SER A 216 -5.28 -6.26 -3.85
CA SER A 216 -5.83 -6.35 -2.48
C SER A 216 -7.35 -6.26 -2.50
N VAL A 217 -8.00 -7.16 -1.77
CA VAL A 217 -9.45 -7.19 -1.53
C VAL A 217 -9.69 -7.17 -0.04
N GLY A 218 -10.33 -6.13 0.44
CA GLY A 218 -10.58 -5.86 1.86
C GLY A 218 -11.50 -6.87 2.52
N ALA A 219 -11.47 -6.88 3.84
CA ALA A 219 -12.25 -7.76 4.68
C ALA A 219 -13.76 -7.61 4.40
N SER A 220 -14.43 -8.76 4.22
CA SER A 220 -15.88 -8.78 3.98
C SER A 220 -16.35 -7.88 2.82
N ALA A 221 -15.47 -7.55 1.87
CA ALA A 221 -15.79 -6.66 0.75
C ALA A 221 -17.06 -7.08 -0.01
N PHE A 222 -17.34 -8.37 -0.10
CA PHE A 222 -18.49 -8.95 -0.80
C PHE A 222 -19.44 -9.72 0.12
N SER A 223 -19.42 -9.53 1.43
CA SER A 223 -20.35 -10.19 2.34
C SER A 223 -21.81 -9.80 2.04
N GLY A 224 -22.72 -10.79 1.96
CA GLY A 224 -24.12 -10.57 1.57
C GLY A 224 -24.37 -10.58 0.05
N TYR A 225 -23.33 -10.78 -0.75
CA TYR A 225 -23.39 -11.05 -2.19
C TYR A 225 -23.70 -12.55 -2.44
N PRO A 226 -24.41 -12.93 -3.51
CA PRO A 226 -24.63 -14.32 -3.90
C PRO A 226 -23.31 -14.97 -4.34
N VAL A 227 -22.62 -15.61 -3.40
CA VAL A 227 -21.28 -16.15 -3.56
C VAL A 227 -21.24 -17.58 -4.08
N CYS A 228 -20.15 -17.95 -4.75
CA CYS A 228 -19.79 -19.34 -4.98
C CYS A 228 -19.07 -19.90 -3.76
N VAL A 229 -19.34 -21.15 -3.41
CA VAL A 229 -18.66 -21.85 -2.34
C VAL A 229 -17.91 -23.03 -2.97
N ASP A 230 -16.59 -23.10 -2.69
CA ASP A 230 -15.79 -24.20 -3.20
C ASP A 230 -16.06 -25.53 -2.45
N ARG A 231 -15.36 -26.60 -2.83
CA ARG A 231 -15.52 -27.95 -2.22
C ARG A 231 -15.13 -28.01 -0.73
N TYR A 232 -14.40 -27.02 -0.24
CA TYR A 232 -13.95 -26.91 1.16
C TYR A 232 -14.81 -25.95 1.98
N GLY A 233 -15.80 -25.29 1.38
CA GLY A 233 -16.66 -24.32 2.04
C GLY A 233 -16.17 -22.87 1.95
N HIS A 234 -15.06 -22.62 1.25
CA HIS A 234 -14.55 -21.26 1.08
C HIS A 234 -15.48 -20.44 0.19
N VAL A 235 -15.72 -19.22 0.62
CA VAL A 235 -16.51 -18.25 -0.14
C VAL A 235 -15.62 -17.57 -1.16
N MET A 236 -16.00 -17.72 -2.44
CA MET A 236 -15.24 -17.19 -3.58
C MET A 236 -16.02 -16.10 -4.29
N VAL A 237 -15.32 -15.05 -4.70
CA VAL A 237 -15.76 -14.11 -5.72
C VAL A 237 -14.68 -14.11 -6.80
N ASP A 238 -15.05 -14.52 -8.00
CA ASP A 238 -14.12 -14.73 -9.11
C ASP A 238 -12.93 -15.63 -8.69
N ASP A 239 -11.71 -15.15 -8.81
CA ASP A 239 -10.48 -15.86 -8.44
C ASP A 239 -9.93 -15.48 -7.05
N TRP A 240 -10.76 -14.87 -6.17
CA TRP A 240 -10.39 -14.51 -4.79
C TRP A 240 -11.14 -15.33 -3.76
N ILE A 241 -10.45 -15.83 -2.73
CA ILE A 241 -11.07 -16.33 -1.49
C ILE A 241 -11.37 -15.14 -0.59
N ILE A 242 -12.67 -14.89 -0.37
CA ILE A 242 -13.15 -13.78 0.46
C ILE A 242 -13.34 -14.20 1.91
N TYR A 243 -13.70 -15.47 2.13
CA TYR A 243 -13.86 -16.06 3.45
C TYR A 243 -13.52 -17.54 3.39
N GLY A 244 -12.66 -17.98 4.29
CA GLY A 244 -12.26 -19.37 4.45
C GLY A 244 -13.06 -20.05 5.55
N ASP A 245 -13.47 -21.30 5.32
CA ASP A 245 -14.09 -22.14 6.33
C ASP A 245 -13.00 -22.99 7.04
N ASP A 246 -13.15 -23.21 8.34
CA ASP A 246 -12.23 -23.99 9.18
C ASP A 246 -12.70 -25.42 9.46
N PHE A 247 -13.68 -25.92 8.68
CA PHE A 247 -14.17 -27.31 8.79
C PHE A 247 -13.07 -28.35 8.55
N TYR A 248 -12.07 -28.02 7.76
CA TYR A 248 -10.95 -28.89 7.43
C TYR A 248 -9.67 -28.39 8.11
N SER A 249 -8.93 -29.31 8.73
CA SER A 249 -7.64 -28.98 9.34
C SER A 249 -6.51 -28.83 8.33
N GLU A 250 -6.63 -29.45 7.17
CA GLU A 250 -5.67 -29.40 6.06
C GLU A 250 -6.41 -28.85 4.83
N ILE A 251 -5.87 -27.78 4.25
CA ILE A 251 -6.46 -27.08 3.12
C ILE A 251 -5.47 -27.05 1.96
N GLU A 252 -5.96 -27.42 0.79
CA GLU A 252 -5.28 -27.24 -0.49
C GLU A 252 -6.07 -26.23 -1.31
N ILE A 253 -5.46 -25.08 -1.58
CA ILE A 253 -6.06 -24.01 -2.38
C ILE A 253 -6.11 -24.43 -3.85
N ASN A 254 -7.24 -24.12 -4.52
CA ASN A 254 -7.44 -24.42 -5.94
C ASN A 254 -6.53 -23.58 -6.82
N GLU A 255 -6.02 -24.17 -7.93
CA GLU A 255 -5.20 -23.46 -8.93
C GLU A 255 -5.94 -22.33 -9.69
N ALA A 256 -7.24 -22.16 -9.49
CA ALA A 256 -7.98 -21.00 -10.01
C ALA A 256 -7.91 -19.78 -9.08
N VAL A 257 -7.35 -19.91 -7.88
CA VAL A 257 -7.27 -18.81 -6.89
C VAL A 257 -6.04 -17.99 -7.15
N ARG A 258 -6.22 -16.68 -7.32
CA ARG A 258 -5.15 -15.68 -7.45
C ARG A 258 -4.87 -14.93 -6.14
N GLY A 259 -5.89 -14.70 -5.32
CA GLY A 259 -5.73 -13.94 -4.08
C GLY A 259 -6.52 -14.49 -2.90
N ILE A 260 -5.99 -14.20 -1.72
CA ILE A 260 -6.63 -14.41 -0.42
C ILE A 260 -6.96 -13.04 0.15
N ALA A 261 -8.23 -12.73 0.34
CA ALA A 261 -8.67 -11.43 0.84
C ALA A 261 -8.29 -11.19 2.30
N ASP A 262 -8.38 -9.96 2.73
CA ASP A 262 -8.09 -9.56 4.09
C ASP A 262 -9.00 -10.29 5.09
N ASN A 263 -8.42 -10.76 6.20
CA ASN A 263 -9.08 -11.53 7.25
C ASN A 263 -9.74 -12.85 6.78
N ALA A 264 -9.48 -13.34 5.58
CA ALA A 264 -10.22 -14.47 4.99
C ALA A 264 -10.21 -15.73 5.87
N PHE A 265 -9.12 -16.04 6.57
CA PHE A 265 -8.96 -17.18 7.49
C PHE A 265 -8.61 -16.73 8.92
N ASP A 266 -8.94 -15.48 9.32
CA ASP A 266 -8.66 -15.02 10.68
C ASP A 266 -9.25 -15.93 11.74
N ASN A 267 -8.46 -16.26 12.78
CA ASN A 267 -8.82 -17.16 13.90
C ASN A 267 -9.20 -18.59 13.50
N CYS A 268 -8.89 -19.07 12.29
CA CYS A 268 -9.19 -20.42 11.84
C CYS A 268 -8.35 -21.50 12.56
N SER A 269 -8.90 -22.73 12.63
CA SER A 269 -8.28 -23.89 13.31
C SER A 269 -7.45 -24.77 12.37
N ILE A 270 -7.13 -24.28 11.17
CA ILE A 270 -6.32 -25.00 10.17
C ILE A 270 -4.92 -25.31 10.69
N THR A 271 -4.39 -26.47 10.31
CA THR A 271 -3.05 -26.92 10.71
C THR A 271 -2.03 -26.84 9.59
N ASP A 272 -2.48 -27.03 8.37
CA ASP A 272 -1.61 -27.08 7.18
C ASP A 272 -2.34 -26.45 5.99
N ILE A 273 -1.63 -25.64 5.22
CA ILE A 273 -2.15 -25.02 4.00
C ILE A 273 -1.10 -25.03 2.90
N THR A 274 -1.54 -25.27 1.67
CA THR A 274 -0.69 -25.24 0.47
C THR A 274 -1.26 -24.26 -0.55
N PHE A 275 -0.46 -23.30 -0.94
CA PHE A 275 -0.77 -22.35 -1.99
C PHE A 275 -0.20 -22.81 -3.34
N PRO A 276 -1.01 -22.92 -4.39
CA PRO A 276 -0.53 -23.19 -5.75
C PRO A 276 0.19 -21.96 -6.33
N SER A 277 0.83 -22.15 -7.49
CA SER A 277 1.55 -21.07 -8.18
C SER A 277 0.65 -19.97 -8.76
N SER A 278 -0.66 -20.15 -8.75
CA SER A 278 -1.63 -19.13 -9.13
C SER A 278 -1.86 -18.08 -8.04
N VAL A 279 -1.56 -18.39 -6.76
CA VAL A 279 -1.74 -17.43 -5.67
C VAL A 279 -0.61 -16.40 -5.69
N GLU A 280 -0.98 -15.16 -5.95
CA GLU A 280 -0.08 -14.01 -6.03
C GLU A 280 -0.13 -13.16 -4.76
N TYR A 281 -1.28 -13.09 -4.07
CA TYR A 281 -1.52 -12.16 -2.98
C TYR A 281 -2.11 -12.85 -1.76
N ILE A 282 -1.53 -12.58 -0.59
CA ILE A 282 -2.06 -12.94 0.73
C ILE A 282 -2.34 -11.63 1.48
N GLY A 283 -3.62 -11.33 1.70
CA GLY A 283 -4.10 -10.06 2.23
C GLY A 283 -3.82 -9.82 3.72
N ASP A 284 -4.18 -8.64 4.19
CA ASP A 284 -3.99 -8.20 5.57
C ASP A 284 -4.71 -9.13 6.54
N SER A 285 -4.01 -9.56 7.60
CA SER A 285 -4.57 -10.45 8.63
C SER A 285 -5.18 -11.75 8.09
N ALA A 286 -4.87 -12.15 6.85
CA ALA A 286 -5.54 -13.27 6.18
C ALA A 286 -5.53 -14.57 7.00
N PHE A 287 -4.47 -14.84 7.76
CA PHE A 287 -4.33 -15.98 8.67
C PHE A 287 -4.02 -15.55 10.10
N GLU A 288 -4.43 -14.35 10.48
CA GLU A 288 -4.17 -13.82 11.83
C GLU A 288 -4.73 -14.79 12.88
N ASN A 289 -3.96 -15.03 13.96
CA ASN A 289 -4.35 -15.89 15.07
C ASN A 289 -4.75 -17.34 14.70
N CYS A 290 -4.31 -17.88 13.58
CA CYS A 290 -4.43 -19.32 13.26
C CYS A 290 -3.49 -20.12 14.17
N LYS A 291 -3.87 -20.30 15.45
CA LYS A 291 -3.00 -20.81 16.53
C LYS A 291 -2.58 -22.27 16.33
N GLU A 292 -3.31 -23.02 15.51
CA GLU A 292 -3.02 -24.42 15.21
C GLU A 292 -2.20 -24.59 13.92
N LEU A 293 -2.04 -23.55 13.11
CA LEU A 293 -1.30 -23.58 11.84
C LEU A 293 0.18 -23.91 12.08
N LYS A 294 0.64 -24.98 11.45
CA LYS A 294 2.00 -25.52 11.59
C LYS A 294 2.82 -25.39 10.32
N ASN A 295 2.21 -25.69 9.18
CA ASN A 295 2.92 -25.72 7.92
C ASN A 295 2.17 -24.89 6.88
N VAL A 296 2.92 -24.02 6.24
CA VAL A 296 2.50 -23.23 5.08
C VAL A 296 3.46 -23.56 3.95
N THR A 297 2.93 -24.09 2.85
CA THR A 297 3.69 -24.30 1.63
C THR A 297 3.32 -23.19 0.65
N MET A 298 4.32 -22.40 0.28
CA MET A 298 4.20 -21.31 -0.69
C MET A 298 4.84 -21.76 -2.00
N SER A 299 4.26 -21.38 -3.14
CA SER A 299 4.79 -21.69 -4.47
C SER A 299 5.31 -20.44 -5.15
N GLU A 300 6.20 -20.60 -6.13
CA GLU A 300 6.58 -19.51 -7.03
C GLU A 300 5.34 -18.94 -7.73
N GLY A 301 5.24 -17.62 -7.79
CA GLY A 301 4.06 -16.86 -8.20
C GLY A 301 3.57 -15.93 -7.10
N LEU A 302 3.79 -16.30 -5.80
CA LEU A 302 3.44 -15.43 -4.69
C LEU A 302 4.26 -14.12 -4.75
N VAL A 303 3.57 -12.98 -4.78
CA VAL A 303 4.17 -11.64 -4.94
C VAL A 303 4.21 -10.91 -3.61
N SER A 304 3.12 -10.95 -2.82
CA SER A 304 3.07 -10.27 -1.53
C SER A 304 2.44 -11.11 -0.42
N ILE A 305 2.94 -10.86 0.79
CA ILE A 305 2.37 -11.29 2.08
C ILE A 305 2.11 -10.00 2.85
N ASP A 306 0.84 -9.62 3.05
CA ASP A 306 0.48 -8.32 3.55
C ASP A 306 0.53 -8.21 5.08
N ASP A 307 0.09 -7.06 5.64
CA ASP A 307 0.23 -6.74 7.05
C ASP A 307 -0.47 -7.77 7.93
N TYR A 308 0.16 -8.17 9.04
CA TYR A 308 -0.38 -9.14 10.00
C TYR A 308 -0.79 -10.50 9.41
N ALA A 309 -0.48 -10.82 8.16
CA ALA A 309 -1.01 -11.99 7.44
C ALA A 309 -0.95 -13.30 8.24
N PHE A 310 0.14 -13.55 8.98
CA PHE A 310 0.31 -14.71 9.87
C PHE A 310 0.52 -14.31 11.34
N PHE A 311 0.11 -13.10 11.73
CA PHE A 311 0.28 -12.63 13.10
C PHE A 311 -0.32 -13.62 14.11
N GLY A 312 0.43 -13.96 15.17
CA GLY A 312 -0.07 -14.85 16.22
C GLY A 312 -0.19 -16.32 15.85
N CYS A 313 0.31 -16.78 14.72
CA CYS A 313 0.41 -18.18 14.32
C CYS A 313 1.51 -18.90 15.12
N LYS A 314 1.23 -19.16 16.41
CA LYS A 314 2.25 -19.57 17.42
C LYS A 314 2.94 -20.89 17.14
N LYS A 315 2.29 -21.79 16.36
CA LYS A 315 2.83 -23.11 16.01
C LYS A 315 3.49 -23.14 14.63
N LEU A 316 3.43 -22.07 13.87
CA LEU A 316 3.94 -22.01 12.51
C LEU A 316 5.44 -22.27 12.47
N ASN A 317 5.85 -23.30 11.73
CA ASN A 317 7.23 -23.55 11.38
C ASN A 317 7.71 -22.51 10.36
N THR A 318 9.03 -22.31 10.24
CA THR A 318 9.57 -21.39 9.24
C THR A 318 9.16 -21.86 7.83
N PRO A 319 8.31 -21.10 7.10
CA PRO A 319 8.04 -21.43 5.71
C PRO A 319 9.25 -21.09 4.83
N GLU A 320 9.39 -21.78 3.71
CA GLU A 320 10.24 -21.32 2.61
C GLU A 320 9.49 -20.19 1.87
N VAL A 321 10.13 -19.03 1.76
CA VAL A 321 9.55 -17.86 1.07
C VAL A 321 10.06 -17.86 -0.37
N PRO A 322 9.16 -17.96 -1.38
CA PRO A 322 9.54 -18.02 -2.78
C PRO A 322 10.35 -16.80 -3.25
N ASP A 323 11.16 -16.99 -4.27
CA ASP A 323 11.93 -15.91 -4.88
C ASP A 323 11.07 -14.86 -5.60
N SER A 324 9.84 -15.18 -5.94
CA SER A 324 8.85 -14.26 -6.51
C SER A 324 8.35 -13.21 -5.51
N VAL A 325 8.47 -13.44 -4.19
CA VAL A 325 8.00 -12.50 -3.17
C VAL A 325 8.86 -11.24 -3.18
N ILE A 326 8.20 -10.08 -3.31
CA ILE A 326 8.83 -8.75 -3.30
C ILE A 326 8.42 -7.91 -2.08
N ARG A 327 7.36 -8.32 -1.36
CA ARG A 327 6.83 -7.60 -0.20
C ARG A 327 6.47 -8.56 0.93
N ILE A 328 6.95 -8.23 2.14
CA ILE A 328 6.42 -8.77 3.41
C ILE A 328 5.99 -7.57 4.26
N GLY A 329 4.72 -7.53 4.60
CA GLY A 329 4.05 -6.46 5.30
C GLY A 329 4.40 -6.36 6.79
N THR A 330 3.89 -5.32 7.40
CA THR A 330 4.12 -4.98 8.81
C THR A 330 3.64 -6.11 9.72
N LEU A 331 4.52 -6.58 10.62
CA LEU A 331 4.21 -7.59 11.63
C LEU A 331 3.61 -8.90 11.08
N ALA A 332 3.78 -9.18 9.77
CA ALA A 332 3.19 -10.34 9.09
C ALA A 332 3.46 -11.66 9.81
N PHE A 333 4.62 -11.82 10.46
CA PHE A 333 5.01 -13.02 11.23
C PHE A 333 5.22 -12.76 12.72
N LYS A 334 4.70 -11.64 13.25
CA LYS A 334 4.84 -11.35 14.69
C LYS A 334 4.15 -12.41 15.54
N ASP A 335 4.75 -12.77 16.67
CA ASP A 335 4.33 -13.86 17.57
C ASP A 335 4.32 -15.27 16.95
N CYS A 336 5.00 -15.47 15.81
CA CYS A 336 5.27 -16.78 15.20
C CYS A 336 6.59 -17.36 15.73
N PHE A 337 6.60 -17.83 16.98
CA PHE A 337 7.82 -18.16 17.73
C PHE A 337 8.71 -19.25 17.09
N ASN A 338 8.14 -20.13 16.26
CA ASN A 338 8.89 -21.16 15.56
C ASN A 338 9.32 -20.71 14.16
N ALA A 339 8.54 -19.82 13.52
CA ALA A 339 8.80 -19.33 12.16
C ALA A 339 9.93 -18.30 12.14
N VAL A 340 9.92 -17.36 13.10
CA VAL A 340 10.93 -16.30 13.17
C VAL A 340 12.18 -16.80 13.88
N LYS A 341 13.32 -16.73 13.20
CA LYS A 341 14.65 -17.07 13.74
C LYS A 341 15.40 -15.79 14.07
N ASN A 342 15.66 -15.53 15.35
CA ASN A 342 16.49 -14.39 15.75
C ASN A 342 17.98 -14.72 15.57
N LEU A 343 18.68 -13.85 14.85
CA LEU A 343 20.12 -13.88 14.65
C LEU A 343 20.68 -12.48 14.98
N ASP A 344 21.44 -12.38 16.05
CA ASP A 344 22.10 -11.14 16.50
C ASP A 344 21.16 -9.93 16.60
N GLY A 345 19.94 -10.13 17.13
CA GLY A 345 18.94 -9.10 17.32
C GLY A 345 18.04 -8.84 16.10
N ILE A 346 18.19 -9.60 15.02
CA ILE A 346 17.35 -9.50 13.81
C ILE A 346 16.52 -10.77 13.66
N GLY A 347 15.21 -10.62 13.55
CA GLY A 347 14.26 -11.71 13.29
C GLY A 347 14.13 -12.02 11.81
N TYR A 348 14.32 -13.28 11.44
CA TYR A 348 14.22 -13.75 10.05
C TYR A 348 13.13 -14.79 9.86
N VAL A 349 12.40 -14.66 8.77
CA VAL A 349 11.62 -15.73 8.16
C VAL A 349 12.28 -16.06 6.84
N ASP A 350 12.88 -17.25 6.73
CA ASP A 350 13.70 -17.66 5.60
C ASP A 350 14.69 -16.55 5.19
N SER A 351 14.70 -16.07 3.96
CA SER A 351 15.58 -15.04 3.41
C SER A 351 15.17 -13.58 3.74
N TRP A 352 14.14 -13.37 4.56
CA TRP A 352 13.61 -12.03 4.87
C TRP A 352 13.88 -11.62 6.31
N ALA A 353 14.42 -10.42 6.53
CA ALA A 353 14.44 -9.74 7.83
C ALA A 353 13.08 -9.11 8.09
N VAL A 354 12.39 -9.55 9.16
CA VAL A 354 10.98 -9.16 9.42
C VAL A 354 10.76 -8.44 10.75
N ASP A 355 11.77 -8.40 11.62
CA ASP A 355 11.72 -7.74 12.93
C ASP A 355 13.14 -7.47 13.43
N ALA A 356 13.33 -6.49 14.29
CA ALA A 356 14.61 -6.24 14.95
C ALA A 356 14.42 -5.78 16.40
N ASP A 357 15.42 -6.08 17.25
CA ASP A 357 15.42 -5.58 18.61
C ASP A 357 15.61 -4.05 18.61
N TYR A 358 14.72 -3.32 19.26
CA TYR A 358 14.76 -1.84 19.31
C TYR A 358 16.07 -1.26 19.86
N SER A 359 16.83 -2.04 20.64
CA SER A 359 18.11 -1.64 21.24
C SER A 359 19.33 -1.99 20.38
N ILE A 360 19.11 -2.47 19.15
CA ILE A 360 20.21 -2.80 18.23
C ILE A 360 20.98 -1.54 17.85
N ASP A 361 22.30 -1.53 18.01
CA ASP A 361 23.16 -0.41 17.64
C ASP A 361 23.91 -0.63 16.32
N LYS A 362 23.99 -1.89 15.87
CA LYS A 362 24.57 -2.30 14.60
C LYS A 362 23.81 -3.49 14.03
N ALA A 363 23.27 -3.33 12.84
CA ALA A 363 22.64 -4.43 12.10
C ALA A 363 23.64 -5.04 11.11
N VAL A 364 23.81 -6.36 11.16
CA VAL A 364 24.55 -7.11 10.14
C VAL A 364 23.61 -8.17 9.59
N LEU A 365 23.06 -7.92 8.42
CA LEU A 365 22.14 -8.87 7.81
C LEU A 365 22.91 -10.14 7.39
N LYS A 366 22.24 -11.30 7.57
CA LYS A 366 22.84 -12.58 7.18
C LYS A 366 23.10 -12.65 5.68
N ASN A 367 24.15 -13.36 5.28
CA ASN A 367 24.35 -13.71 3.87
C ASN A 367 23.15 -14.51 3.36
N GLY A 368 22.69 -14.20 2.15
CA GLY A 368 21.48 -14.79 1.57
C GLY A 368 20.18 -14.10 2.01
N ALA A 369 20.24 -13.03 2.82
CA ALA A 369 19.07 -12.20 3.03
C ALA A 369 18.71 -11.49 1.71
N ARG A 370 17.44 -11.62 1.32
CA ARG A 370 16.92 -11.12 0.05
C ARG A 370 16.06 -9.89 0.24
N GLY A 371 15.36 -9.78 1.36
CA GLY A 371 14.48 -8.64 1.64
C GLY A 371 14.51 -8.19 3.08
N ILE A 372 14.13 -6.92 3.26
CA ILE A 372 13.80 -6.32 4.54
C ILE A 372 12.32 -5.98 4.48
N GLY A 373 11.52 -6.62 5.34
CA GLY A 373 10.08 -6.44 5.42
C GLY A 373 9.69 -5.05 5.91
N GLU A 374 8.41 -4.73 5.79
CA GLU A 374 7.89 -3.45 6.25
C GLU A 374 8.13 -3.26 7.74
N MET A 375 8.56 -2.06 8.10
CA MET A 375 8.84 -1.63 9.48
C MET A 375 9.81 -2.55 10.26
N ALA A 376 10.60 -3.42 9.59
CA ALA A 376 11.45 -4.40 10.27
C ALA A 376 12.46 -3.77 11.25
N PHE A 377 12.98 -2.57 10.96
CA PHE A 377 13.86 -1.79 11.85
C PHE A 377 13.19 -0.47 12.29
N TYR A 378 11.87 -0.35 12.17
CA TYR A 378 11.15 0.87 12.55
C TYR A 378 11.42 1.26 14.00
N GLY A 379 11.84 2.50 14.22
CA GLY A 379 12.08 3.02 15.57
C GLY A 379 13.31 2.42 16.29
N CYS A 380 14.23 1.78 15.57
CA CYS A 380 15.54 1.37 16.12
C CYS A 380 16.42 2.61 16.31
N ILE A 381 16.06 3.46 17.31
CA ILE A 381 16.64 4.78 17.53
C ILE A 381 18.14 4.78 17.81
N ASP A 382 18.69 3.66 18.32
CA ASP A 382 20.09 3.50 18.65
C ASP A 382 20.92 2.91 17.49
N LEU A 383 20.28 2.47 16.38
CA LEU A 383 20.94 1.87 15.23
C LEU A 383 21.86 2.89 14.53
N LYS A 384 23.18 2.64 14.56
CA LYS A 384 24.19 3.53 13.97
C LYS A 384 24.61 3.13 12.57
N SER A 385 24.62 1.83 12.28
CA SER A 385 25.05 1.30 10.99
C SER A 385 24.34 0.00 10.63
N ALA A 386 24.12 -0.21 9.33
CA ALA A 386 23.60 -1.46 8.78
C ALA A 386 24.53 -1.97 7.68
N VAL A 387 24.89 -3.26 7.77
CA VAL A 387 25.66 -3.97 6.74
C VAL A 387 24.71 -4.88 5.98
N LEU A 388 24.56 -4.61 4.70
CA LEU A 388 23.63 -5.28 3.80
C LEU A 388 24.39 -6.28 2.91
N PRO A 389 23.90 -7.51 2.70
CA PRO A 389 24.58 -8.49 1.85
C PRO A 389 24.32 -8.20 0.36
N ASP A 390 25.19 -8.70 -0.51
CA ASP A 390 25.08 -8.58 -1.97
C ASP A 390 23.92 -9.40 -2.58
N THR A 391 23.10 -10.02 -1.76
CA THR A 391 21.88 -10.74 -2.16
C THR A 391 20.61 -9.94 -1.89
N LEU A 392 20.70 -8.76 -1.26
CA LEU A 392 19.55 -7.97 -0.87
C LEU A 392 18.92 -7.29 -2.09
N CYS A 393 17.65 -7.61 -2.36
CA CYS A 393 16.89 -7.09 -3.50
C CYS A 393 15.83 -6.07 -3.10
N PHE A 394 15.27 -6.16 -1.89
CA PHE A 394 14.09 -5.39 -1.51
C PHE A 394 14.25 -4.74 -0.13
N ILE A 395 13.90 -3.44 -0.05
CA ILE A 395 13.71 -2.70 1.20
C ILE A 395 12.30 -2.16 1.18
N ASN A 396 11.42 -2.75 2.00
CA ASN A 396 10.01 -2.43 2.00
C ASN A 396 9.70 -1.13 2.78
N GLN A 397 8.42 -0.76 2.81
CA GLN A 397 7.94 0.51 3.38
C GLN A 397 8.38 0.69 4.82
N SER A 398 8.82 1.91 5.17
CA SER A 398 9.20 2.30 6.53
C SER A 398 10.25 1.39 7.20
N ALA A 399 11.01 0.59 6.41
CA ALA A 399 11.90 -0.45 6.93
C ALA A 399 12.92 0.09 7.95
N PHE A 400 13.45 1.30 7.75
CA PHE A 400 14.37 2.00 8.67
C PHE A 400 13.80 3.35 9.16
N GLU A 401 12.49 3.56 9.07
CA GLU A 401 11.89 4.82 9.52
C GLU A 401 12.12 5.02 11.02
N TYR A 402 12.45 6.25 11.43
CA TYR A 402 12.87 6.63 12.81
C TYR A 402 14.13 5.94 13.32
N CYS A 403 15.04 5.51 12.46
CA CYS A 403 16.39 5.10 12.86
C CYS A 403 17.25 6.36 13.12
N LEU A 404 16.97 7.06 14.23
CA LEU A 404 17.50 8.41 14.53
C LEU A 404 19.04 8.48 14.61
N SER A 405 19.71 7.35 14.83
CA SER A 405 21.17 7.29 14.99
C SER A 405 21.91 6.73 13.76
N LEU A 406 21.20 6.32 12.72
CA LEU A 406 21.81 5.79 11.49
C LEU A 406 22.59 6.91 10.78
N GLU A 407 23.92 6.70 10.62
CA GLU A 407 24.83 7.73 10.11
C GLU A 407 25.08 7.63 8.61
N ASP A 408 25.28 6.41 8.13
CA ASP A 408 25.50 6.11 6.72
C ASP A 408 24.97 4.71 6.35
N ILE A 409 24.65 4.52 5.08
CA ILE A 409 24.26 3.23 4.54
C ILE A 409 24.70 3.10 3.08
N THR A 410 25.20 1.90 2.74
CA THR A 410 25.51 1.53 1.35
C THR A 410 24.58 0.44 0.91
N LEU A 411 23.88 0.70 -0.19
CA LEU A 411 22.88 -0.17 -0.82
C LEU A 411 23.57 -0.99 -1.91
N PRO A 412 23.43 -2.33 -1.89
CA PRO A 412 24.20 -3.21 -2.78
C PRO A 412 23.74 -3.15 -4.25
N GLU A 413 24.56 -3.66 -5.16
CA GLU A 413 24.26 -3.77 -6.59
C GLU A 413 23.05 -4.65 -6.89
N SER A 414 22.72 -5.58 -6.01
CA SER A 414 21.54 -6.46 -6.14
C SER A 414 20.21 -5.77 -5.83
N LEU A 415 20.22 -4.55 -5.24
CA LEU A 415 19.02 -3.90 -4.76
C LEU A 415 18.15 -3.43 -5.92
N LEU A 416 16.92 -3.92 -5.98
CA LEU A 416 15.96 -3.64 -7.05
C LEU A 416 14.95 -2.56 -6.67
N LEU A 417 14.52 -2.54 -5.38
CA LEU A 417 13.40 -1.69 -4.97
C LEU A 417 13.59 -1.14 -3.56
N ILE A 418 13.30 0.15 -3.41
CA ILE A 418 13.12 0.84 -2.12
C ILE A 418 11.72 1.44 -2.09
N ASN A 419 10.92 0.99 -1.13
CA ASN A 419 9.55 1.45 -0.96
C ASN A 419 9.45 2.74 -0.14
N ASN A 420 8.23 3.28 -0.09
CA ASN A 420 7.89 4.54 0.56
C ASN A 420 8.41 4.61 2.00
N ARG A 421 8.91 5.80 2.41
CA ARG A 421 9.38 6.10 3.78
C ARG A 421 10.49 5.18 4.32
N ALA A 422 11.14 4.40 3.46
CA ALA A 422 12.12 3.40 3.91
C ALA A 422 13.22 3.98 4.84
N PHE A 423 13.64 5.22 4.62
CA PHE A 423 14.62 5.95 5.42
C PHE A 423 14.09 7.31 5.90
N SER A 424 12.77 7.42 6.14
CA SER A 424 12.15 8.63 6.68
C SER A 424 12.58 8.85 8.12
N GLU A 425 12.72 10.14 8.54
CA GLU A 425 13.05 10.52 9.93
C GLU A 425 14.37 9.88 10.45
N CYS A 426 15.31 9.60 9.56
CA CYS A 426 16.65 9.16 9.92
C CYS A 426 17.55 10.39 10.14
N GLU A 427 17.32 11.17 11.20
CA GLU A 427 17.87 12.51 11.43
C GLU A 427 19.39 12.63 11.29
N LYS A 428 20.15 11.55 11.58
CA LYS A 428 21.62 11.53 11.47
C LYS A 428 22.12 10.95 10.15
N LEU A 429 21.24 10.49 9.27
CA LEU A 429 21.63 9.90 8.00
C LEU A 429 22.25 10.99 7.10
N SER A 430 23.57 11.02 7.09
CA SER A 430 24.32 12.01 6.32
C SER A 430 24.69 11.52 4.91
N LYS A 431 24.69 10.18 4.71
CA LYS A 431 25.10 9.56 3.47
C LYS A 431 24.30 8.30 3.16
N ILE A 432 23.72 8.24 1.97
CA ILE A 432 23.12 7.03 1.39
C ILE A 432 23.74 6.78 0.01
N SER A 433 24.32 5.60 -0.22
CA SER A 433 25.04 5.26 -1.45
C SER A 433 24.33 4.16 -2.21
N PHE A 434 24.02 4.37 -3.46
CA PHE A 434 23.37 3.44 -4.38
C PHE A 434 24.43 2.85 -5.32
N LEU A 435 24.68 1.52 -5.19
CA LEU A 435 25.59 0.82 -6.09
C LEU A 435 24.89 0.26 -7.33
N ASN A 436 23.54 0.11 -7.31
CA ASN A 436 22.76 -0.23 -8.49
C ASN A 436 22.15 1.04 -9.09
N PRO A 437 22.49 1.42 -10.34
CA PRO A 437 21.92 2.61 -11.00
C PRO A 437 20.43 2.48 -11.34
N GLU A 438 19.89 1.25 -11.41
CA GLU A 438 18.53 0.95 -11.83
C GLU A 438 17.59 0.66 -10.65
N THR A 439 18.05 0.88 -9.39
CA THR A 439 17.20 0.68 -8.20
C THR A 439 15.93 1.52 -8.31
N LEU A 440 14.77 0.91 -8.32
CA LEU A 440 13.49 1.62 -8.25
C LEU A 440 13.33 2.25 -6.86
N ILE A 441 13.13 3.56 -6.84
CA ILE A 441 12.92 4.34 -5.60
C ILE A 441 11.51 4.89 -5.62
N SER A 442 10.71 4.60 -4.59
CA SER A 442 9.36 5.16 -4.47
C SER A 442 9.39 6.69 -4.58
N LEU A 443 8.59 7.23 -5.51
CA LEU A 443 8.51 8.66 -5.80
C LEU A 443 7.74 9.43 -4.71
N ASN A 444 8.27 9.39 -3.50
CA ASN A 444 7.79 10.14 -2.35
C ASN A 444 8.96 10.88 -1.70
N SER A 445 8.79 12.17 -1.41
CA SER A 445 9.82 13.00 -0.79
C SER A 445 10.27 12.49 0.59
N LEU A 446 9.47 11.66 1.24
CA LEU A 446 9.76 11.04 2.54
C LEU A 446 10.48 9.69 2.43
N THR A 447 10.76 9.16 1.22
CA THR A 447 11.42 7.86 1.08
C THR A 447 12.83 7.86 1.65
N ILE A 448 13.55 8.97 1.51
CA ILE A 448 14.88 9.21 2.07
C ILE A 448 14.83 10.49 2.90
N ASP A 449 15.44 10.48 4.10
CA ASP A 449 15.51 11.66 4.98
C ASP A 449 16.12 12.89 4.26
N GLU A 450 15.60 14.07 4.55
CA GLU A 450 15.98 15.29 3.84
C GLU A 450 17.44 15.73 4.07
N ASN A 451 18.03 15.29 5.17
CA ASN A 451 19.42 15.63 5.51
C ASN A 451 20.44 14.75 4.78
N ALA A 452 20.00 13.62 4.21
CA ALA A 452 20.90 12.68 3.55
C ALA A 452 21.44 13.22 2.22
N VAL A 453 22.76 13.09 2.03
CA VAL A 453 23.38 13.24 0.72
C VAL A 453 23.27 11.91 -0.03
N ILE A 454 22.71 11.97 -1.22
CA ILE A 454 22.48 10.80 -2.07
C ILE A 454 23.70 10.62 -2.98
N TYR A 455 24.34 9.46 -2.88
CA TYR A 455 25.47 9.07 -3.73
C TYR A 455 24.99 8.02 -4.72
N GLY A 456 25.28 8.20 -6.00
CA GLY A 456 24.88 7.27 -7.05
C GLY A 456 25.60 7.57 -8.35
N TYR A 457 25.30 6.82 -9.40
CA TYR A 457 25.88 7.08 -10.72
C TYR A 457 25.10 8.17 -11.46
N LYS A 458 25.77 8.90 -12.34
CA LYS A 458 25.11 9.87 -13.22
C LYS A 458 24.13 9.16 -14.14
N GLY A 459 22.92 9.73 -14.32
CA GLY A 459 21.83 9.14 -15.08
C GLY A 459 21.08 8.02 -14.36
N SER A 460 21.41 7.74 -13.09
CA SER A 460 20.73 6.71 -12.30
C SER A 460 19.39 7.22 -11.73
N SER A 461 18.54 6.28 -11.32
CA SER A 461 17.29 6.57 -10.58
C SER A 461 17.55 7.34 -9.28
N ALA A 462 18.70 7.16 -8.64
CA ALA A 462 19.11 7.93 -7.46
C ALA A 462 19.34 9.42 -7.79
N GLU A 463 19.95 9.74 -8.95
CA GLU A 463 20.07 11.13 -9.42
C GLU A 463 18.71 11.70 -9.79
N GLU A 464 17.85 10.94 -10.47
CA GLU A 464 16.50 11.37 -10.82
C GLU A 464 15.64 11.68 -9.57
N TYR A 465 15.68 10.81 -8.57
CA TYR A 465 15.04 11.05 -7.27
C TYR A 465 15.55 12.33 -6.62
N ALA A 466 16.88 12.52 -6.59
CA ALA A 466 17.50 13.71 -6.00
C ALA A 466 17.07 14.99 -6.72
N ILE A 467 17.01 14.99 -8.05
CA ILE A 467 16.52 16.12 -8.85
C ILE A 467 15.05 16.39 -8.57
N THR A 468 14.21 15.34 -8.58
CA THR A 468 12.75 15.46 -8.41
C THR A 468 12.38 16.10 -7.07
N PHE A 469 13.11 15.77 -6.00
CA PHE A 469 12.82 16.25 -4.64
C PHE A 469 13.84 17.29 -4.13
N GLU A 470 14.61 17.91 -5.03
CA GLU A 470 15.60 18.95 -4.71
C GLU A 470 16.60 18.53 -3.62
N ARG A 471 17.07 17.24 -3.67
CA ARG A 471 18.03 16.67 -2.73
C ARG A 471 19.46 16.88 -3.19
N LYS A 472 20.40 16.85 -2.24
CA LYS A 472 21.81 16.90 -2.57
C LYS A 472 22.26 15.58 -3.16
N PHE A 473 22.81 15.60 -4.37
CA PHE A 473 23.39 14.46 -5.06
C PHE A 473 24.89 14.64 -5.24
N GLU A 474 25.65 13.57 -5.03
CA GLU A 474 27.06 13.46 -5.35
C GLU A 474 27.29 12.20 -6.18
N ALA A 475 27.86 12.37 -7.36
CA ALA A 475 28.17 11.22 -8.20
C ALA A 475 29.25 10.37 -7.52
N LEU A 476 29.02 9.08 -7.41
CA LEU A 476 30.08 8.13 -7.19
C LEU A 476 31.04 8.30 -8.37
N ASP A 477 32.34 8.45 -8.09
CA ASP A 477 33.32 8.55 -9.16
C ASP A 477 33.02 7.47 -10.17
N ASP A 478 33.02 7.83 -11.47
CA ASP A 478 32.82 6.87 -12.53
C ASP A 478 33.76 5.68 -12.27
N VAL A 479 33.24 4.63 -11.66
CA VAL A 479 33.75 3.29 -11.94
C VAL A 479 33.37 3.13 -13.40
N GLY A 480 34.32 3.48 -14.26
CA GLY A 480 34.16 3.95 -15.62
C GLY A 480 32.97 3.28 -16.30
N THR A 481 32.14 4.08 -16.98
CA THR A 481 31.14 3.55 -17.88
C THR A 481 31.67 2.24 -18.41
N LYS A 482 30.99 1.09 -18.13
CA LYS A 482 31.42 -0.20 -18.66
C LYS A 482 31.59 0.00 -20.17
N ILE A 483 32.81 0.27 -20.58
CA ILE A 483 33.10 0.49 -22.00
C ILE A 483 32.98 -0.87 -22.64
N THR A 484 31.99 -1.01 -23.50
CA THR A 484 31.79 -2.24 -24.26
C THR A 484 33.13 -2.65 -24.90
N GLY A 485 33.65 -3.79 -24.53
CA GLY A 485 34.94 -4.28 -24.98
C GLY A 485 36.13 -4.02 -24.05
N ASP A 486 36.02 -3.17 -23.01
CA ASP A 486 37.07 -2.91 -22.00
C ASP A 486 37.10 -4.04 -20.96
N VAL A 487 37.65 -5.19 -21.36
CA VAL A 487 37.67 -6.40 -20.53
C VAL A 487 38.75 -6.37 -19.45
N ASN A 488 39.68 -5.40 -19.51
CA ASN A 488 40.71 -5.19 -18.50
C ASN A 488 40.31 -4.14 -17.47
N SER A 489 39.21 -3.39 -17.72
CA SER A 489 38.64 -2.33 -16.89
C SER A 489 39.63 -1.19 -16.58
N ASP A 490 40.48 -0.83 -17.58
CA ASP A 490 41.40 0.29 -17.44
C ASP A 490 40.79 1.65 -17.89
N GLY A 491 39.53 1.63 -18.33
CA GLY A 491 38.77 2.81 -18.75
C GLY A 491 39.00 3.18 -20.23
N THR A 492 39.66 2.30 -21.00
CA THR A 492 39.88 2.51 -22.43
C THR A 492 39.60 1.21 -23.20
N PHE A 493 38.90 1.32 -24.32
CA PHE A 493 38.74 0.17 -25.23
C PHE A 493 39.82 0.23 -26.29
N ASP A 494 40.84 -0.64 -26.13
CA ASP A 494 41.99 -0.66 -27.03
C ASP A 494 42.50 -2.09 -27.31
N ILE A 495 43.69 -2.18 -27.92
CA ILE A 495 44.27 -3.47 -28.33
C ILE A 495 44.63 -4.36 -27.15
N SER A 496 44.80 -3.81 -25.94
CA SER A 496 45.12 -4.57 -24.74
C SER A 496 43.93 -5.46 -24.31
N ASP A 497 42.69 -5.00 -24.54
CA ASP A 497 41.48 -5.76 -24.29
C ASP A 497 41.37 -6.96 -25.23
N ALA A 498 41.66 -6.76 -26.53
CA ALA A 498 41.66 -7.86 -27.51
C ALA A 498 42.72 -8.91 -27.17
N VAL A 499 43.86 -8.48 -26.61
CA VAL A 499 44.92 -9.42 -26.15
C VAL A 499 44.45 -10.16 -24.90
N MET A 500 43.80 -9.48 -23.95
CA MET A 500 43.25 -10.10 -22.73
C MET A 500 42.15 -11.10 -23.05
N LEU A 501 41.17 -10.72 -23.89
CA LEU A 501 40.09 -11.59 -24.36
C LEU A 501 40.62 -12.83 -25.06
N LYS A 502 41.59 -12.65 -25.96
CA LYS A 502 42.28 -13.77 -26.60
C LYS A 502 42.93 -14.74 -25.59
N ASN A 503 43.64 -14.20 -24.63
CA ASN A 503 44.31 -15.02 -23.59
C ASN A 503 43.28 -15.80 -22.76
N TYR A 504 42.13 -15.19 -22.44
CA TYR A 504 41.03 -15.86 -21.76
C TYR A 504 40.49 -17.04 -22.57
N ILE A 505 40.17 -16.81 -23.85
CA ILE A 505 39.62 -17.83 -24.78
C ILE A 505 40.56 -19.05 -24.89
N ILE A 506 41.87 -18.85 -24.88
CA ILE A 506 42.85 -19.95 -24.93
C ILE A 506 43.24 -20.49 -23.54
N ASN A 507 42.49 -20.16 -22.48
CA ASN A 507 42.74 -20.53 -21.08
C ASN A 507 44.10 -20.08 -20.53
N ALA A 508 44.65 -18.99 -21.02
CA ALA A 508 45.96 -18.43 -20.62
C ALA A 508 45.82 -17.17 -19.72
N GLY A 509 44.62 -16.81 -19.27
CA GLY A 509 44.35 -15.61 -18.47
C GLY A 509 42.96 -15.59 -17.87
N SER A 510 42.64 -14.50 -17.15
CA SER A 510 41.34 -14.19 -16.61
C SER A 510 40.88 -12.84 -17.12
N LEU A 511 39.54 -12.59 -17.16
CA LEU A 511 38.96 -11.29 -17.44
C LEU A 511 38.64 -10.59 -16.14
N THR A 512 38.76 -9.28 -16.12
CA THR A 512 38.30 -8.44 -15.00
C THR A 512 36.80 -8.32 -15.03
N ASP A 513 36.23 -8.05 -16.21
CA ASP A 513 34.80 -8.09 -16.47
C ASP A 513 34.53 -8.85 -17.77
N TRP A 514 33.86 -10.00 -17.67
CA TRP A 514 33.54 -10.80 -18.84
C TRP A 514 32.31 -10.23 -19.58
N THR A 515 31.41 -9.53 -18.86
CA THR A 515 30.12 -9.07 -19.44
C THR A 515 30.32 -8.02 -20.53
N VAL A 516 31.35 -7.19 -20.45
CA VAL A 516 31.69 -6.20 -21.47
C VAL A 516 32.42 -6.82 -22.67
N GLY A 517 32.89 -8.06 -22.51
CA GLY A 517 33.56 -8.83 -23.55
C GLY A 517 32.63 -9.68 -24.41
N ASP A 518 31.40 -9.93 -23.96
CA ASP A 518 30.35 -10.64 -24.72
C ASP A 518 29.71 -9.67 -25.73
N LEU A 519 30.39 -9.47 -26.83
CA LEU A 519 29.98 -8.56 -27.90
C LEU A 519 28.95 -9.16 -28.83
N SER A 520 28.77 -10.47 -28.78
CA SER A 520 27.74 -11.22 -29.53
C SER A 520 26.42 -11.29 -28.78
N GLU A 521 26.40 -10.96 -27.48
CA GLU A 521 25.24 -11.01 -26.56
C GLU A 521 24.62 -12.41 -26.46
N ASP A 522 25.44 -13.46 -26.59
CA ASP A 522 24.96 -14.85 -26.52
C ASP A 522 25.23 -15.54 -25.19
N GLY A 523 25.85 -14.81 -24.22
CA GLY A 523 26.18 -15.28 -22.87
C GLY A 523 27.42 -16.16 -22.79
N ILE A 524 28.21 -16.27 -23.88
CA ILE A 524 29.42 -17.10 -23.98
C ILE A 524 30.55 -16.27 -24.54
N ILE A 525 31.69 -16.22 -23.81
CA ILE A 525 32.91 -15.59 -24.36
C ILE A 525 33.67 -16.57 -25.26
N ASP A 526 33.71 -16.27 -26.54
CA ASP A 526 34.39 -17.13 -27.54
C ASP A 526 35.11 -16.35 -28.67
N ILE A 527 35.45 -17.08 -29.74
CA ILE A 527 36.17 -16.51 -30.88
C ILE A 527 35.35 -15.48 -31.68
N PHE A 528 34.01 -15.52 -31.58
CA PHE A 528 33.15 -14.57 -32.26
C PHE A 528 33.23 -13.21 -31.61
N ASP A 529 33.28 -13.13 -30.24
CA ASP A 529 33.47 -11.89 -29.50
C ASP A 529 34.82 -11.25 -29.82
N LEU A 530 35.88 -12.06 -29.86
CA LEU A 530 37.20 -11.58 -30.27
C LEU A 530 37.22 -11.05 -31.72
N ALA A 531 36.45 -11.66 -32.62
CA ALA A 531 36.33 -11.18 -34.00
C ALA A 531 35.56 -9.85 -34.07
N LEU A 532 34.45 -9.71 -33.30
CA LEU A 532 33.69 -8.46 -33.18
C LEU A 532 34.54 -7.36 -32.54
N MET A 533 35.25 -7.68 -31.45
CA MET A 533 36.16 -6.74 -30.78
C MET A 533 37.22 -6.18 -31.74
N LYS A 534 37.87 -7.06 -32.53
CA LYS A 534 38.85 -6.64 -33.52
C LYS A 534 38.26 -5.74 -34.60
N ASN A 535 37.04 -6.03 -35.06
CA ASN A 535 36.35 -5.19 -36.04
C ASN A 535 36.05 -3.80 -35.49
N LEU A 536 35.62 -3.70 -34.22
CA LEU A 536 35.37 -2.43 -33.55
C LEU A 536 36.64 -1.61 -33.33
N LEU A 537 37.79 -2.26 -33.07
CA LEU A 537 39.08 -1.58 -32.91
C LEU A 537 39.68 -1.05 -34.23
N ILE A 538 39.21 -1.50 -35.37
CA ILE A 538 39.70 -1.11 -36.71
C ILE A 538 38.77 -0.09 -37.40
N SER A 539 37.50 -0.01 -36.95
CA SER A 539 36.50 0.92 -37.46
C SER A 539 36.69 2.35 -36.87
#